data_62d3e47176fb35410111ed1aab0bd191
#
_entry.id   62d3e47176fb35410111ed1aab0bd191
#
_cell.length_a   1.000
_cell.length_b   1.000
_cell.length_c   1.000
_cell.angle_alpha   90.00
_cell.angle_beta   90.00
_cell.angle_gamma   90.00
#
_symmetry.space_group_name_H-M   'P 1'
#
loop_
_entity.id
_entity.type
_entity.pdbx_description
1 polymer ?
#
loop_
_entity_poly.entity_id
_entity_poly.type
_entity_poly.pdbx_seq_one_letter_code
_entity_poly.pdbx_strand_id
1 'polypeptide(L)'
;MTARHALLDGLARDADIFEVLSGLAPLHPRNDTVAGEVFLRLAADALEWCGASRAEPLPLEGLRERFLPEAAFRGRQNAKLQYAVLAAAAVHGGTGPDLLDEVASWQTDDFWQYAMFAAVAYVRAAASRAGIPVRQACQDLSARPGHPVP
;
A
#
# COMPACT_ATOMS: atom_id res chain seq x y z
N MET A 1 -13.02 -9.85 -9.30
CA MET A 1 -11.71 -9.74 -8.61
C MET A 1 -11.66 -8.40 -7.90
N THR A 2 -11.27 -8.40 -6.64
CA THR A 2 -11.12 -7.17 -5.87
C THR A 2 -9.82 -6.44 -6.23
N ALA A 3 -9.74 -5.15 -5.93
CA ALA A 3 -8.51 -4.36 -6.13
C ALA A 3 -7.33 -4.96 -5.36
N ARG A 4 -7.57 -5.38 -4.11
CA ARG A 4 -6.58 -6.07 -3.27
C ARG A 4 -6.02 -7.31 -3.96
N HIS A 5 -6.88 -8.18 -4.46
CA HIS A 5 -6.47 -9.41 -5.15
C HIS A 5 -5.71 -9.11 -6.44
N ALA A 6 -6.18 -8.14 -7.21
CA ALA A 6 -5.53 -7.76 -8.46
C ALA A 6 -4.10 -7.26 -8.21
N LEU A 7 -3.89 -6.46 -7.18
CA LEU A 7 -2.56 -5.97 -6.83
C LEU A 7 -1.65 -7.12 -6.35
N LEU A 8 -2.13 -7.96 -5.44
CA LEU A 8 -1.35 -9.08 -4.92
C LEU A 8 -1.01 -10.09 -6.02
N ASP A 9 -1.94 -10.37 -6.92
CA ASP A 9 -1.70 -11.25 -8.06
C ASP A 9 -0.64 -10.67 -9.00
N GLY A 10 -0.73 -9.37 -9.29
CA GLY A 10 0.27 -8.69 -10.12
C GLY A 10 1.67 -8.73 -9.50
N LEU A 11 1.79 -8.47 -8.20
CA LEU A 11 3.06 -8.55 -7.49
C LEU A 11 3.61 -9.97 -7.43
N ALA A 12 2.74 -10.97 -7.24
CA ALA A 12 3.15 -12.37 -7.20
C ALA A 12 3.71 -12.85 -8.53
N ARG A 13 3.23 -12.30 -9.64
CA ARG A 13 3.70 -12.61 -10.99
C ARG A 13 4.86 -11.74 -11.45
N ASP A 14 5.38 -10.87 -10.59
CA ASP A 14 6.41 -9.90 -10.90
C ASP A 14 6.03 -8.98 -12.07
N ALA A 15 4.74 -8.63 -12.16
CA ALA A 15 4.26 -7.70 -13.18
C ALA A 15 4.76 -6.29 -12.88
N ASP A 16 4.94 -5.50 -13.93
CA ASP A 16 5.27 -4.09 -13.78
C ASP A 16 4.15 -3.36 -13.05
N ILE A 17 4.48 -2.58 -12.02
CA ILE A 17 3.49 -1.88 -11.20
C ILE A 17 2.66 -0.87 -11.98
N PHE A 18 3.22 -0.28 -13.03
CA PHE A 18 2.48 0.64 -13.90
C PHE A 18 1.48 -0.09 -14.80
N GLU A 19 1.78 -1.34 -15.19
CA GLU A 19 0.80 -2.19 -15.88
C GLU A 19 -0.35 -2.55 -14.96
N VAL A 20 -0.06 -2.89 -13.70
CA VAL A 20 -1.09 -3.16 -12.69
C VAL A 20 -1.95 -1.92 -12.48
N LEU A 21 -1.33 -0.75 -12.36
CA LEU A 21 -2.02 0.52 -12.22
C LEU A 21 -2.95 0.77 -13.42
N SER A 22 -2.46 0.58 -14.64
CA SER A 22 -3.25 0.77 -15.85
C SER A 22 -4.43 -0.18 -15.93
N GLY A 23 -4.28 -1.41 -15.46
CA GLY A 23 -5.36 -2.39 -15.39
C GLY A 23 -6.44 -2.04 -14.36
N LEU A 24 -6.06 -1.35 -13.28
CA LEU A 24 -6.99 -0.93 -12.24
C LEU A 24 -7.70 0.40 -12.58
N ALA A 25 -7.05 1.28 -13.32
CA ALA A 25 -7.55 2.63 -13.60
C ALA A 25 -8.96 2.68 -14.19
N PRO A 26 -9.36 1.82 -15.14
CA PRO A 26 -10.72 1.83 -15.68
C PRO A 26 -11.79 1.46 -14.64
N LEU A 27 -11.40 0.73 -13.59
CA LEU A 27 -12.31 0.26 -12.54
C LEU A 27 -12.45 1.28 -11.40
N HIS A 28 -11.54 2.23 -11.31
CA HIS A 28 -11.45 3.19 -10.21
C HIS A 28 -11.34 4.60 -10.77
N PRO A 29 -12.42 5.39 -10.76
CA PRO A 29 -12.37 6.78 -11.19
C PRO A 29 -11.46 7.60 -10.28
N ARG A 30 -11.06 8.78 -10.76
CA ARG A 30 -10.35 9.75 -9.93
C ARG A 30 -11.14 10.00 -8.65
N ASN A 31 -10.45 10.25 -7.55
CA ASN A 31 -11.03 10.45 -6.23
C ASN A 31 -11.72 9.21 -5.64
N ASP A 32 -11.34 8.01 -6.09
CA ASP A 32 -11.87 6.79 -5.50
C ASP A 32 -11.21 6.56 -4.12
N THR A 33 -11.86 7.08 -3.07
CA THR A 33 -11.39 6.95 -1.70
C THR A 33 -11.54 5.52 -1.18
N VAL A 34 -12.52 4.76 -1.68
CA VAL A 34 -12.74 3.37 -1.27
C VAL A 34 -11.56 2.50 -1.70
N ALA A 35 -11.12 2.65 -2.95
CA ALA A 35 -9.95 1.92 -3.44
C ALA A 35 -8.69 2.31 -2.66
N GLY A 36 -8.51 3.61 -2.39
CA GLY A 36 -7.39 4.09 -1.58
C GLY A 36 -7.37 3.46 -0.20
N GLU A 37 -8.53 3.39 0.48
CA GLU A 37 -8.64 2.73 1.78
C GLU A 37 -8.28 1.25 1.71
N VAL A 38 -8.71 0.54 0.68
CA VAL A 38 -8.38 -0.88 0.49
C VAL A 38 -6.87 -1.08 0.42
N PHE A 39 -6.17 -0.24 -0.33
CA PHE A 39 -4.71 -0.33 -0.44
C PHE A 39 -3.99 0.05 0.85
N LEU A 40 -4.46 1.06 1.57
CA LEU A 40 -3.87 1.40 2.88
C LEU A 40 -4.06 0.27 3.89
N ARG A 41 -5.21 -0.41 3.86
CA ARG A 41 -5.45 -1.58 4.72
C ARG A 41 -4.58 -2.76 4.33
N LEU A 42 -4.33 -2.96 3.04
CA LEU A 42 -3.38 -3.97 2.58
C LEU A 42 -1.98 -3.69 3.11
N ALA A 43 -1.54 -2.44 3.08
CA ALA A 43 -0.27 -2.05 3.67
C ALA A 43 -0.21 -2.35 5.17
N ALA A 44 -1.29 -2.05 5.90
CA ALA A 44 -1.40 -2.38 7.32
C ALA A 44 -1.36 -3.90 7.56
N ASP A 45 -2.03 -4.68 6.72
CA ASP A 45 -1.99 -6.14 6.78
C ASP A 45 -0.56 -6.68 6.57
N ALA A 46 0.19 -6.08 5.65
CA ALA A 46 1.57 -6.47 5.41
C ALA A 46 2.46 -6.17 6.63
N LEU A 47 2.26 -5.02 7.28
CA LEU A 47 2.98 -4.66 8.49
C LEU A 47 2.68 -5.63 9.63
N GLU A 48 1.41 -5.98 9.84
CA GLU A 48 1.01 -6.96 10.85
C GLU A 48 1.59 -8.34 10.54
N TRP A 49 1.49 -8.76 9.29
CA TRP A 49 1.99 -10.05 8.84
C TRP A 49 3.49 -10.23 9.11
N CYS A 50 4.31 -9.20 8.90
CA CYS A 50 5.76 -9.27 9.13
C CYS A 50 6.16 -9.04 10.59
N GLY A 51 5.21 -8.81 11.49
CA GLY A 51 5.46 -8.60 12.91
C GLY A 51 5.94 -7.20 13.26
N ALA A 52 5.75 -6.21 12.39
CA ALA A 52 6.09 -4.82 12.71
C ALA A 52 5.24 -4.33 13.88
N SER A 53 5.84 -3.58 14.79
CA SER A 53 5.18 -3.06 15.98
C SER A 53 5.70 -1.65 16.29
N ARG A 54 5.10 -1.00 17.30
CA ARG A 54 5.63 0.29 17.77
C ARG A 54 7.05 0.18 18.29
N ALA A 55 7.40 -0.96 18.90
CA ALA A 55 8.76 -1.21 19.41
C ALA A 55 9.75 -1.53 18.27
N GLU A 56 9.27 -2.18 17.22
CA GLU A 56 10.09 -2.57 16.07
C GLU A 56 9.38 -2.18 14.77
N PRO A 57 9.25 -0.87 14.48
CA PRO A 57 8.58 -0.43 13.25
C PRO A 57 9.43 -0.72 12.02
N LEU A 58 8.79 -0.83 10.86
CA LEU A 58 9.52 -0.76 9.60
C LEU A 58 10.05 0.67 9.41
N PRO A 59 11.33 0.83 9.05
CA PRO A 59 11.86 2.16 8.78
C PRO A 59 11.13 2.79 7.59
N LEU A 60 10.56 3.97 7.78
CA LEU A 60 9.89 4.70 6.71
C LEU A 60 10.89 5.44 5.83
N GLU A 61 12.04 5.81 6.43
CA GLU A 61 13.10 6.49 5.71
C GLU A 61 13.68 5.56 4.64
N GLY A 62 13.77 6.05 3.42
CA GLY A 62 14.29 5.26 2.31
C GLY A 62 13.35 4.18 1.79
N LEU A 63 12.12 4.09 2.30
CA LEU A 63 11.18 3.06 1.89
C LEU A 63 10.94 3.07 0.37
N ARG A 64 10.70 4.26 -0.20
CA ARG A 64 10.46 4.40 -1.64
C ARG A 64 11.70 3.99 -2.44
N GLU A 65 12.85 4.48 -2.06
CA GLU A 65 14.10 4.25 -2.79
C GLU A 65 14.47 2.77 -2.81
N ARG A 66 14.19 2.05 -1.72
CA ARG A 66 14.54 0.63 -1.59
C ARG A 66 13.50 -0.29 -2.20
N PHE A 67 12.23 0.02 -2.05
CA PHE A 67 11.14 -0.90 -2.36
C PHE A 67 10.22 -0.43 -3.48
N LEU A 68 10.42 0.77 -3.98
CA LEU A 68 9.67 1.30 -5.11
C LEU A 68 10.58 2.09 -6.07
N PRO A 69 11.72 1.50 -6.53
CA PRO A 69 12.66 2.21 -7.37
C PRO A 69 12.10 2.56 -8.76
N GLU A 70 11.07 1.84 -9.23
CA GLU A 70 10.43 2.09 -10.52
C GLU A 70 9.73 3.44 -10.56
N ALA A 71 9.36 3.99 -9.40
CA ALA A 71 8.63 5.25 -9.29
C ALA A 71 9.56 6.36 -8.83
N ALA A 72 10.16 7.07 -9.78
CA ALA A 72 11.04 8.21 -9.49
C ALA A 72 10.21 9.49 -9.27
N PHE A 73 9.38 9.49 -8.24
CA PHE A 73 8.53 10.64 -7.91
C PHE A 73 9.36 11.82 -7.41
N ARG A 74 8.98 13.02 -7.84
CA ARG A 74 9.61 14.28 -7.45
C ARG A 74 8.56 15.32 -7.05
N GLY A 75 8.96 16.27 -6.22
CA GLY A 75 8.13 17.39 -5.85
C GLY A 75 6.80 16.96 -5.24
N ARG A 76 5.69 17.45 -5.81
CA ARG A 76 4.35 17.20 -5.32
C ARG A 76 3.97 15.72 -5.32
N GLN A 77 4.43 14.98 -6.33
CA GLN A 77 4.18 13.54 -6.40
C GLN A 77 4.85 12.80 -5.24
N ASN A 78 6.07 13.18 -4.89
CA ASN A 78 6.77 12.60 -3.75
C ASN A 78 6.05 12.92 -2.44
N ALA A 79 5.55 14.14 -2.27
CA ALA A 79 4.78 14.54 -1.10
C ALA A 79 3.50 13.70 -0.96
N LYS A 80 2.76 13.47 -2.05
CA LYS A 80 1.57 12.63 -2.06
C LYS A 80 1.88 11.20 -1.63
N LEU A 81 2.97 10.63 -2.15
CA LEU A 81 3.40 9.30 -1.76
C LEU A 81 3.76 9.23 -0.28
N GLN A 82 4.45 10.22 0.25
CA GLN A 82 4.79 10.28 1.67
C GLN A 82 3.54 10.33 2.55
N TYR A 83 2.53 11.08 2.17
CA TYR A 83 1.26 11.10 2.89
C TYR A 83 0.60 9.70 2.90
N ALA A 84 0.59 9.01 1.77
CA ALA A 84 0.03 7.65 1.69
C ALA A 84 0.82 6.67 2.57
N VAL A 85 2.14 6.78 2.59
CA VAL A 85 3.01 5.96 3.44
C VAL A 85 2.70 6.19 4.92
N LEU A 86 2.59 7.45 5.34
CA LEU A 86 2.27 7.80 6.73
C LEU A 86 0.85 7.35 7.11
N ALA A 87 -0.10 7.48 6.19
CA ALA A 87 -1.47 7.04 6.41
C ALA A 87 -1.54 5.51 6.63
N ALA A 88 -0.81 4.75 5.84
CA ALA A 88 -0.74 3.30 5.99
C ALA A 88 -0.16 2.90 7.35
N ALA A 89 0.91 3.55 7.78
CA ALA A 89 1.51 3.30 9.09
C ALA A 89 0.54 3.62 10.23
N ALA A 90 -0.24 4.67 10.11
CA ALA A 90 -1.22 5.05 11.13
C ALA A 90 -2.41 4.08 11.16
N VAL A 91 -2.86 3.57 10.03
CA VAL A 91 -3.89 2.51 9.98
C VAL A 91 -3.40 1.30 10.79
N HIS A 92 -2.17 0.88 10.58
CA HIS A 92 -1.57 -0.21 11.34
C HIS A 92 -1.50 0.10 12.84
N GLY A 93 -1.18 1.34 13.20
CA GLY A 93 -1.08 1.78 14.59
C GLY A 93 -2.41 1.95 15.33
N GLY A 94 -3.55 1.72 14.67
CA GLY A 94 -4.87 1.83 15.29
C GLY A 94 -5.48 3.22 15.33
N THR A 95 -4.84 4.21 14.69
CA THR A 95 -5.38 5.57 14.54
C THR A 95 -6.07 5.75 13.18
N GLY A 96 -6.35 4.62 12.53
CA GLY A 96 -6.77 4.55 11.15
C GLY A 96 -8.04 5.31 10.79
N PRO A 97 -9.18 5.16 11.52
CA PRO A 97 -10.44 5.78 11.10
C PRO A 97 -10.34 7.30 10.96
N ASP A 98 -9.77 7.96 11.97
CA ASP A 98 -9.63 9.42 11.97
C ASP A 98 -8.66 9.88 10.87
N LEU A 99 -7.58 9.16 10.68
CA LEU A 99 -6.60 9.49 9.67
C LEU A 99 -7.11 9.21 8.26
N LEU A 100 -7.88 8.15 8.06
CA LEU A 100 -8.50 7.88 6.77
C LEU A 100 -9.46 8.99 6.37
N ASP A 101 -10.24 9.53 7.30
CA ASP A 101 -11.10 10.67 7.06
C ASP A 101 -10.28 11.92 6.69
N GLU A 102 -9.19 12.16 7.38
CA GLU A 102 -8.28 13.26 7.08
C GLU A 102 -7.67 13.10 5.70
N VAL A 103 -7.16 11.92 5.38
CA VAL A 103 -6.54 11.63 4.07
C VAL A 103 -7.57 11.77 2.95
N ALA A 104 -8.79 11.31 3.17
CA ALA A 104 -9.87 11.47 2.19
C ALA A 104 -10.18 12.95 1.92
N SER A 105 -9.99 13.81 2.93
CA SER A 105 -10.19 15.26 2.78
C SER A 105 -9.07 15.96 2.00
N TRP A 106 -7.90 15.35 1.84
CA TRP A 106 -6.77 15.93 1.12
C TRP A 106 -7.00 16.04 -0.39
N GLN A 107 -8.03 15.45 -0.91
CA GLN A 107 -8.54 15.61 -2.28
C GLN A 107 -7.45 15.67 -3.35
N THR A 108 -6.63 14.65 -3.42
CA THR A 108 -5.80 14.46 -4.57
C THR A 108 -6.55 13.57 -5.56
N ASP A 109 -6.65 14.00 -6.80
CA ASP A 109 -7.35 13.26 -7.85
C ASP A 109 -6.84 11.83 -8.02
N ASP A 110 -5.65 11.55 -7.48
CA ASP A 110 -4.95 10.29 -7.67
C ASP A 110 -4.71 9.56 -6.34
N PHE A 111 -5.49 9.87 -5.29
CA PHE A 111 -5.24 9.31 -3.95
C PHE A 111 -5.09 7.78 -3.97
N TRP A 112 -5.97 7.07 -4.65
CA TRP A 112 -5.92 5.61 -4.70
C TRP A 112 -4.65 5.09 -5.35
N GLN A 113 -4.09 5.83 -6.33
CA GLN A 113 -2.85 5.46 -7.00
C GLN A 113 -1.66 5.52 -6.04
N TYR A 114 -1.56 6.60 -5.27
CA TYR A 114 -0.48 6.75 -4.29
C TYR A 114 -0.63 5.76 -3.13
N ALA A 115 -1.86 5.47 -2.73
CA ALA A 115 -2.15 4.41 -1.76
C ALA A 115 -1.71 3.03 -2.29
N MET A 116 -1.94 2.76 -3.57
CA MET A 116 -1.47 1.54 -4.23
C MET A 116 0.06 1.46 -4.22
N PHE A 117 0.75 2.54 -4.58
CA PHE A 117 2.21 2.58 -4.54
C PHE A 117 2.74 2.35 -3.12
N ALA A 118 2.12 2.95 -2.12
CA ALA A 118 2.48 2.71 -0.73
C ALA A 118 2.29 1.24 -0.34
N ALA A 119 1.19 0.62 -0.75
CA ALA A 119 0.94 -0.80 -0.50
C ALA A 119 2.01 -1.69 -1.15
N VAL A 120 2.40 -1.40 -2.38
CA VAL A 120 3.49 -2.12 -3.06
C VAL A 120 4.78 -2.05 -2.27
N ALA A 121 5.16 -0.84 -1.84
CA ALA A 121 6.37 -0.64 -1.05
C ALA A 121 6.33 -1.42 0.26
N TYR A 122 5.20 -1.39 0.97
CA TYR A 122 5.06 -2.11 2.25
C TYR A 122 5.04 -3.62 2.07
N VAL A 123 4.40 -4.15 1.05
CA VAL A 123 4.41 -5.60 0.79
C VAL A 123 5.84 -6.07 0.51
N ARG A 124 6.58 -5.34 -0.31
CA ARG A 124 7.97 -5.67 -0.61
C ARG A 124 8.87 -5.55 0.62
N ALA A 125 8.68 -4.50 1.41
CA ALA A 125 9.43 -4.29 2.66
C ALA A 125 9.14 -5.39 3.68
N ALA A 126 7.87 -5.79 3.82
CA ALA A 126 7.46 -6.85 4.72
C ALA A 126 8.07 -8.20 4.32
N ALA A 127 8.07 -8.51 3.02
CA ALA A 127 8.70 -9.72 2.49
C ALA A 127 10.20 -9.73 2.79
N SER A 128 10.88 -8.59 2.59
CA SER A 128 12.30 -8.44 2.90
C SER A 128 12.58 -8.67 4.38
N ARG A 129 11.77 -8.06 5.25
CA ARG A 129 11.91 -8.24 6.71
C ARG A 129 11.70 -9.70 7.14
N ALA A 130 10.73 -10.38 6.54
CA ALA A 130 10.45 -11.78 6.82
C ALA A 130 11.48 -12.74 6.18
N GLY A 131 12.32 -12.24 5.27
CA GLY A 131 13.32 -13.06 4.60
C GLY A 131 12.75 -14.03 3.58
N ILE A 132 11.60 -13.72 2.98
CA ILE A 132 10.94 -14.56 1.99
C ILE A 132 10.70 -13.80 0.68
N PRO A 133 10.49 -14.53 -0.43
CA PRO A 133 10.17 -13.87 -1.71
C PRO A 133 8.85 -13.12 -1.66
N VAL A 134 8.74 -12.04 -2.42
CA VAL A 134 7.50 -11.26 -2.57
C VAL A 134 6.33 -12.14 -2.99
N ARG A 135 6.57 -13.10 -3.88
CA ARG A 135 5.54 -14.05 -4.32
C ARG A 135 4.92 -14.79 -3.14
N GLN A 136 5.76 -15.29 -2.22
CA GLN A 136 5.27 -16.02 -1.04
C GLN A 136 4.51 -15.08 -0.10
N ALA A 137 5.00 -13.86 0.11
CA ALA A 137 4.31 -12.85 0.90
C ALA A 137 2.92 -12.55 0.34
N CYS A 138 2.81 -12.41 -0.97
CA CYS A 138 1.53 -12.16 -1.63
C CYS A 138 0.55 -13.33 -1.47
N GLN A 139 1.05 -14.55 -1.55
CA GLN A 139 0.23 -15.75 -1.33
C GLN A 139 -0.29 -15.80 0.10
N ASP A 140 0.55 -15.53 1.07
CA ASP A 140 0.18 -15.52 2.49
C ASP A 140 -0.83 -14.40 2.78
N LEU A 141 -0.64 -13.22 2.22
CA LEU A 141 -1.56 -12.09 2.38
C LEU A 141 -2.91 -12.36 1.70
N SER A 142 -2.91 -13.05 0.56
CA SER A 142 -4.13 -13.43 -0.13
C SER A 142 -4.97 -14.44 0.65
N ALA A 143 -4.31 -15.29 1.44
CA ALA A 143 -4.98 -16.30 2.25
C ALA A 143 -5.54 -15.72 3.57
N ARG A 144 -5.10 -14.53 3.98
CA ARG A 144 -5.57 -13.88 5.21
C ARG A 144 -6.86 -13.11 4.96
N PRO A 145 -7.81 -13.09 5.92
CA PRO A 145 -8.87 -12.11 5.88
C PRO A 145 -8.25 -10.70 6.04
N GLY A 146 -8.61 -9.79 5.15
CA GLY A 146 -8.14 -8.42 5.25
C GLY A 146 -8.70 -7.72 6.50
N HIS A 147 -8.13 -6.55 6.83
CA HIS A 147 -8.69 -5.70 7.86
C HIS A 147 -10.14 -5.35 7.49
N PRO A 148 -11.08 -5.40 8.46
CA PRO A 148 -12.45 -5.08 8.15
C PRO A 148 -12.58 -3.63 7.67
N VAL A 149 -13.35 -3.45 6.60
CA VAL A 149 -13.74 -2.12 6.15
C VAL A 149 -14.83 -1.64 7.10
N PRO A 150 -14.66 -0.47 7.73
CA PRO A 150 -15.68 0.05 8.64
C PRO A 150 -16.98 0.40 7.93
#